data_d32083d524817c0368cb048c03354cf6
#
_entry.id   d32083d524817c0368cb048c03354cf6
#
_cell.length_a   1.000
_cell.length_b   1.000
_cell.length_c   1.000
_cell.angle_alpha   90.00
_cell.angle_beta   90.00
_cell.angle_gamma   90.00
#
_symmetry.space_group_name_H-M   'P 1'
#
loop_
_entity.id
_entity.type
_entity.pdbx_description
1 polymer ?
#
loop_
_entity_poly.entity_id
_entity_poly.type
_entity_poly.pdbx_seq_one_letter_code
_entity_poly.pdbx_strand_id
1 'polypeptide(L)'
;DPDAKVPTIKVDQICSVAATAYILPSEAEKKVYVLRQADTMNPNEQNAFLKLLEEPPQSAAFILAAASPELLLPTVRSRCALLRDPAEQLQESDEIRALAEDYLRAVASQDRLTLLRWCLAQEGMDAQTLSAFLPAVQHRLVQLLAEPDETVLPQSLCAQQLRLMETCENYRRANVGTKHIFGLLSVSGVQAKVQK
;
A
#
# COMPACT_ATOMS: atom_id res chain seq x y z
N ASP A 1 -5.86 -27.64 12.18
CA ASP A 1 -5.81 -28.98 11.59
C ASP A 1 -4.58 -29.04 10.67
N PRO A 2 -3.52 -29.82 10.99
CA PRO A 2 -2.28 -29.88 10.22
C PRO A 2 -2.44 -30.47 8.81
N ASP A 3 -3.60 -30.99 8.46
CA ASP A 3 -3.92 -31.59 7.16
C ASP A 3 -4.79 -30.69 6.24
N ALA A 4 -5.00 -29.44 6.58
CA ALA A 4 -5.69 -28.52 5.68
C ALA A 4 -4.81 -28.25 4.46
N LYS A 5 -5.10 -28.92 3.34
CA LYS A 5 -4.46 -28.64 2.05
C LYS A 5 -4.58 -27.15 1.74
N VAL A 6 -3.45 -26.48 1.60
CA VAL A 6 -3.39 -25.09 1.11
C VAL A 6 -4.16 -25.04 -0.21
N PRO A 7 -5.19 -24.19 -0.35
CA PRO A 7 -5.96 -24.11 -1.58
C PRO A 7 -5.05 -23.60 -2.70
N THR A 8 -4.71 -24.47 -3.64
CA THR A 8 -3.93 -24.13 -4.84
C THR A 8 -4.85 -23.68 -5.96
N ILE A 9 -4.41 -22.69 -6.73
CA ILE A 9 -5.13 -22.20 -7.93
C ILE A 9 -5.00 -23.29 -9.00
N LYS A 10 -6.15 -23.80 -9.50
CA LYS A 10 -6.18 -24.85 -10.51
C LYS A 10 -6.24 -24.27 -11.92
N VAL A 11 -5.78 -25.03 -12.93
CA VAL A 11 -5.84 -24.65 -14.35
C VAL A 11 -7.25 -24.25 -14.79
N ASP A 12 -8.29 -24.93 -14.33
CA ASP A 12 -9.69 -24.62 -14.66
C ASP A 12 -10.10 -23.22 -14.18
N GLN A 13 -9.59 -22.77 -13.02
CA GLN A 13 -9.83 -21.42 -12.52
C GLN A 13 -9.13 -20.37 -13.40
N ILE A 14 -7.92 -20.66 -13.87
CA ILE A 14 -7.18 -19.81 -14.81
C ILE A 14 -7.92 -19.72 -16.14
N CYS A 15 -8.43 -20.84 -16.66
CA CYS A 15 -9.24 -20.87 -17.89
C CYS A 15 -10.53 -20.04 -17.71
N SER A 16 -11.17 -20.11 -16.55
CA SER A 16 -12.35 -19.31 -16.23
C SER A 16 -12.05 -17.82 -16.19
N VAL A 17 -10.92 -17.43 -15.58
CA VAL A 17 -10.43 -16.05 -15.59
C VAL A 17 -10.17 -15.59 -17.02
N ALA A 18 -9.49 -16.41 -17.83
CA ALA A 18 -9.20 -16.08 -19.23
C ALA A 18 -10.48 -15.90 -20.04
N ALA A 19 -11.46 -16.78 -19.89
CA ALA A 19 -12.75 -16.69 -20.61
C ALA A 19 -13.51 -15.40 -20.25
N THR A 20 -13.49 -14.99 -19.00
CA THR A 20 -14.22 -13.80 -18.52
C THR A 20 -13.47 -12.49 -18.69
N ALA A 21 -12.14 -12.52 -18.83
CA ALA A 21 -11.30 -11.33 -18.96
C ALA A 21 -11.56 -10.54 -20.24
N TYR A 22 -11.90 -11.24 -21.34
CA TYR A 22 -12.23 -10.60 -22.64
C TYR A 22 -13.65 -10.06 -22.71
N ILE A 23 -14.51 -10.34 -21.74
CA ILE A 23 -15.86 -9.79 -21.67
C ILE A 23 -15.77 -8.40 -21.04
N LEU A 24 -16.30 -7.39 -21.71
CA LEU A 24 -16.31 -6.02 -21.18
C LEU A 24 -17.09 -5.95 -19.84
N PRO A 25 -16.65 -5.15 -18.89
CA PRO A 25 -17.42 -4.88 -17.68
C PRO A 25 -18.69 -4.09 -18.00
N SER A 26 -19.77 -4.34 -17.26
CA SER A 26 -21.07 -3.65 -17.45
C SER A 26 -21.18 -2.34 -16.67
N GLU A 27 -20.45 -2.20 -15.57
CA GLU A 27 -20.63 -1.10 -14.61
C GLU A 27 -19.32 -0.37 -14.26
N ALA A 28 -18.20 -0.77 -14.84
CA ALA A 28 -16.88 -0.21 -14.53
C ALA A 28 -16.01 -0.12 -15.80
N GLU A 29 -14.97 0.69 -15.78
CA GLU A 29 -14.01 0.78 -16.87
C GLU A 29 -13.13 -0.48 -17.00
N LYS A 30 -12.82 -1.13 -15.87
CA LYS A 30 -11.94 -2.30 -15.82
C LYS A 30 -12.44 -3.36 -14.84
N LYS A 31 -12.19 -4.63 -15.17
CA LYS A 31 -12.27 -5.76 -14.25
C LYS A 31 -10.91 -5.99 -13.60
N VAL A 32 -10.88 -6.18 -12.31
CA VAL A 32 -9.65 -6.53 -11.57
C VAL A 32 -9.75 -7.97 -11.08
N TYR A 33 -8.80 -8.79 -11.49
CA TYR A 33 -8.66 -10.18 -11.06
C TYR A 33 -7.53 -10.29 -10.04
N VAL A 34 -7.83 -10.73 -8.84
CA VAL A 34 -6.85 -10.94 -7.78
C VAL A 34 -6.63 -12.43 -7.58
N LEU A 35 -5.45 -12.93 -7.97
CA LEU A 35 -5.02 -14.30 -7.74
C LEU A 35 -4.21 -14.33 -6.42
N ARG A 36 -4.86 -14.81 -5.37
CA ARG A 36 -4.23 -14.93 -4.05
C ARG A 36 -3.38 -16.19 -3.98
N GLN A 37 -2.25 -16.13 -3.27
CA GLN A 37 -1.30 -17.24 -3.14
C GLN A 37 -0.80 -17.74 -4.50
N ALA A 38 -0.47 -16.82 -5.41
CA ALA A 38 -0.04 -17.16 -6.76
C ALA A 38 1.27 -17.97 -6.78
N ASP A 39 2.08 -17.89 -5.74
CA ASP A 39 3.30 -18.68 -5.51
C ASP A 39 3.02 -20.18 -5.23
N THR A 40 1.78 -20.55 -4.93
CA THR A 40 1.39 -21.96 -4.78
C THR A 40 1.05 -22.65 -6.10
N MET A 41 0.97 -21.90 -7.20
CA MET A 41 0.73 -22.44 -8.54
C MET A 41 1.90 -23.31 -9.01
N ASN A 42 1.58 -24.48 -9.53
CA ASN A 42 2.59 -25.30 -10.19
C ASN A 42 2.99 -24.73 -11.56
N PRO A 43 4.09 -25.21 -12.19
CA PRO A 43 4.55 -24.69 -13.48
C PRO A 43 3.52 -24.75 -14.61
N ASN A 44 2.64 -25.75 -14.64
CA ASN A 44 1.62 -25.88 -15.68
C ASN A 44 0.52 -24.81 -15.52
N GLU A 45 0.13 -24.53 -14.29
CA GLU A 45 -0.82 -23.47 -13.95
C GLU A 45 -0.25 -22.09 -14.28
N GLN A 46 1.01 -21.85 -13.93
CA GLN A 46 1.70 -20.61 -14.28
C GLN A 46 1.83 -20.44 -15.80
N ASN A 47 2.18 -21.48 -16.54
CA ASN A 47 2.26 -21.45 -18.00
C ASN A 47 0.91 -21.21 -18.66
N ALA A 48 -0.19 -21.76 -18.12
CA ALA A 48 -1.54 -21.49 -18.62
C ALA A 48 -1.91 -20.00 -18.52
N PHE A 49 -1.35 -19.30 -17.53
CA PHE A 49 -1.61 -17.87 -17.31
C PHE A 49 -0.74 -16.94 -18.21
N LEU A 50 0.37 -17.43 -18.76
CA LEU A 50 1.29 -16.63 -19.57
C LEU A 50 0.63 -15.93 -20.74
N LYS A 51 -0.24 -16.65 -21.47
CA LYS A 51 -0.94 -16.08 -22.64
C LYS A 51 -1.76 -14.83 -22.28
N LEU A 52 -2.39 -14.86 -21.12
CA LEU A 52 -3.19 -13.76 -20.61
C LEU A 52 -2.33 -12.57 -20.14
N LEU A 53 -1.13 -12.86 -19.63
CA LEU A 53 -0.16 -11.83 -19.24
C LEU A 53 0.58 -11.20 -20.41
N GLU A 54 0.74 -11.93 -21.52
CA GLU A 54 1.38 -11.42 -22.74
C GLU A 54 0.50 -10.41 -23.47
N GLU A 55 -0.79 -10.72 -23.60
CA GLU A 55 -1.76 -9.90 -24.31
C GLU A 55 -2.99 -9.65 -23.43
N PRO A 56 -2.85 -8.87 -22.36
CA PRO A 56 -3.96 -8.63 -21.45
C PRO A 56 -5.04 -7.76 -22.12
N PRO A 57 -6.34 -8.08 -21.95
CA PRO A 57 -7.42 -7.21 -22.42
C PRO A 57 -7.31 -5.82 -21.78
N GLN A 58 -7.54 -4.77 -22.54
CA GLN A 58 -7.45 -3.38 -22.03
C GLN A 58 -8.45 -3.11 -20.89
N SER A 59 -9.55 -3.85 -20.85
CA SER A 59 -10.58 -3.79 -19.82
C SER A 59 -10.31 -4.67 -18.60
N ALA A 60 -9.16 -5.36 -18.53
CA ALA A 60 -8.80 -6.22 -17.41
C ALA A 60 -7.47 -5.82 -16.79
N ALA A 61 -7.35 -6.01 -15.47
CA ALA A 61 -6.11 -5.91 -14.72
C ALA A 61 -5.95 -7.15 -13.86
N PHE A 62 -4.70 -7.63 -13.73
CA PHE A 62 -4.38 -8.84 -12.97
C PHE A 62 -3.43 -8.51 -11.83
N ILE A 63 -3.76 -8.95 -10.63
CA ILE A 63 -2.93 -8.83 -9.43
C ILE A 63 -2.60 -10.24 -8.96
N LEU A 64 -1.32 -10.61 -8.99
CA LEU A 64 -0.82 -11.86 -8.44
C LEU A 64 -0.26 -11.57 -7.03
N ALA A 65 -1.00 -11.94 -6.00
CA ALA A 65 -0.54 -11.83 -4.64
C ALA A 65 0.26 -13.09 -4.28
N ALA A 66 1.54 -12.93 -3.95
CA ALA A 66 2.47 -14.00 -3.63
C ALA A 66 3.29 -13.60 -2.40
N ALA A 67 3.46 -14.51 -1.46
CA ALA A 67 4.37 -14.34 -0.32
C ALA A 67 5.84 -14.45 -0.77
N SER A 68 6.11 -15.33 -1.74
CA SER A 68 7.45 -15.56 -2.30
C SER A 68 7.41 -15.42 -3.83
N PRO A 69 7.63 -14.24 -4.38
CA PRO A 69 7.61 -14.02 -5.83
C PRO A 69 8.69 -14.83 -6.56
N GLU A 70 9.74 -15.30 -5.86
CA GLU A 70 10.80 -16.16 -6.38
C GLU A 70 10.29 -17.54 -6.81
N LEU A 71 9.17 -18.01 -6.26
CA LEU A 71 8.51 -19.28 -6.65
C LEU A 71 7.73 -19.16 -7.96
N LEU A 72 7.47 -17.94 -8.43
CA LEU A 72 6.90 -17.70 -9.74
C LEU A 72 7.97 -17.89 -10.83
N LEU A 73 7.55 -18.50 -11.95
CA LEU A 73 8.43 -18.67 -13.11
C LEU A 73 9.01 -17.32 -13.57
N PRO A 74 10.27 -17.28 -14.01
CA PRO A 74 10.88 -16.06 -14.56
C PRO A 74 10.07 -15.44 -15.70
N THR A 75 9.38 -16.29 -16.50
CA THR A 75 8.51 -15.89 -17.60
C THR A 75 7.24 -15.16 -17.12
N VAL A 76 6.68 -15.53 -15.98
CA VAL A 76 5.56 -14.82 -15.34
C VAL A 76 6.07 -13.51 -14.76
N ARG A 77 7.16 -13.56 -13.99
CA ARG A 77 7.75 -12.38 -13.33
C ARG A 77 8.14 -11.28 -14.32
N SER A 78 8.69 -11.64 -15.48
CA SER A 78 9.11 -10.66 -16.49
C SER A 78 7.95 -9.90 -17.13
N ARG A 79 6.71 -10.38 -16.99
CA ARG A 79 5.48 -9.76 -17.51
C ARG A 79 4.65 -9.04 -16.46
N CYS A 80 5.13 -9.03 -15.23
CA CYS A 80 4.48 -8.37 -14.10
C CYS A 80 5.33 -7.23 -13.56
N ALA A 81 4.70 -6.12 -13.19
CA ALA A 81 5.34 -5.13 -12.35
C ALA A 81 5.36 -5.64 -10.91
N LEU A 82 6.54 -5.73 -10.30
CA LEU A 82 6.65 -6.15 -8.91
C LEU A 82 6.31 -4.98 -7.99
N LEU A 83 5.20 -5.12 -7.28
CA LEU A 83 4.84 -4.24 -6.18
C LEU A 83 5.15 -5.00 -4.88
N ARG A 84 6.00 -4.45 -4.07
CA ARG A 84 6.28 -5.00 -2.73
C ARG A 84 5.46 -4.21 -1.72
N ASP A 85 4.86 -4.94 -0.78
CA ASP A 85 4.26 -4.29 0.38
C ASP A 85 5.38 -3.65 1.21
N PRO A 86 5.37 -2.32 1.40
CA PRO A 86 6.34 -1.66 2.25
C PRO A 86 6.36 -2.22 3.68
N ALA A 87 5.24 -2.75 4.16
CA ALA A 87 5.13 -3.33 5.50
C ALA A 87 5.95 -4.61 5.69
N GLU A 88 6.16 -5.41 4.63
CA GLU A 88 7.03 -6.60 4.71
C GLU A 88 8.53 -6.24 4.74
N GLN A 89 8.92 -5.08 4.22
CA GLN A 89 10.31 -4.61 4.27
C GLN A 89 10.64 -3.85 5.56
N LEU A 90 9.61 -3.42 6.26
CA LEU A 90 9.74 -2.80 7.56
C LEU A 90 9.70 -3.93 8.61
N GLN A 91 10.87 -4.44 9.02
CA GLN A 91 11.07 -4.67 10.44
C GLN A 91 10.88 -3.27 11.07
N GLU A 92 9.60 -2.90 11.28
CA GLU A 92 9.29 -1.69 12.03
C GLU A 92 9.98 -1.84 13.36
N SER A 93 11.10 -1.14 13.53
CA SER A 93 11.69 -1.04 14.86
C SER A 93 10.60 -0.43 15.76
N ASP A 94 10.54 -0.85 17.00
CA ASP A 94 9.58 -0.29 17.97
C ASP A 94 9.68 1.25 18.00
N GLU A 95 10.85 1.80 17.69
CA GLU A 95 11.11 3.24 17.57
C GLU A 95 10.35 3.89 16.41
N ILE A 96 10.36 3.27 15.21
CA ILE A 96 9.64 3.80 14.03
C ILE A 96 8.13 3.71 14.25
N ARG A 97 7.66 2.62 14.87
CA ARG A 97 6.25 2.47 15.23
C ARG A 97 5.81 3.54 16.23
N ALA A 98 6.59 3.76 17.28
CA ALA A 98 6.32 4.80 18.27
C ALA A 98 6.28 6.19 17.62
N LEU A 99 7.20 6.47 16.70
CA LEU A 99 7.27 7.73 15.97
C LEU A 99 6.03 7.94 15.07
N ALA A 100 5.54 6.90 14.40
CA ALA A 100 4.32 6.94 13.60
C ALA A 100 3.07 7.20 14.48
N GLU A 101 2.98 6.53 15.63
CA GLU A 101 1.88 6.74 16.58
C GLU A 101 1.93 8.16 17.18
N ASP A 102 3.10 8.71 17.46
CA ASP A 102 3.27 10.09 17.95
C ASP A 102 2.79 11.11 16.93
N TYR A 103 3.14 10.90 15.65
CA TYR A 103 2.63 11.72 14.56
C TYR A 103 1.10 11.68 14.49
N LEU A 104 0.52 10.48 14.49
CA LEU A 104 -0.93 10.32 14.39
C LEU A 104 -1.65 10.93 15.59
N ARG A 105 -1.08 10.87 16.80
CA ARG A 105 -1.60 11.57 17.98
C ARG A 105 -1.54 13.10 17.80
N ALA A 106 -0.47 13.63 17.23
CA ALA A 106 -0.36 15.05 16.94
C ALA A 106 -1.40 15.49 15.90
N VAL A 107 -1.66 14.69 14.88
CA VAL A 107 -2.75 14.93 13.90
C VAL A 107 -4.12 14.83 14.53
N ALA A 108 -4.37 13.83 15.37
CA ALA A 108 -5.64 13.59 16.05
C ALA A 108 -6.02 14.71 17.02
N SER A 109 -5.04 15.39 17.60
CA SER A 109 -5.27 16.55 18.46
C SER A 109 -5.98 17.72 17.73
N GLN A 110 -5.91 17.75 16.39
CA GLN A 110 -6.39 18.84 15.53
C GLN A 110 -5.85 20.23 15.92
N ASP A 111 -4.81 20.27 16.74
CA ASP A 111 -4.12 21.50 17.11
C ASP A 111 -2.89 21.71 16.23
N ARG A 112 -2.95 22.78 15.43
CA ARG A 112 -1.86 23.13 14.49
C ARG A 112 -0.53 23.39 15.19
N LEU A 113 -0.55 23.93 16.41
CA LEU A 113 0.69 24.21 17.15
C LEU A 113 1.34 22.91 17.65
N THR A 114 0.53 21.97 18.09
CA THR A 114 1.01 20.63 18.50
C THR A 114 1.66 19.90 17.33
N LEU A 115 1.00 19.87 16.17
CA LEU A 115 1.57 19.24 14.97
C LEU A 115 2.83 19.99 14.49
N LEU A 116 2.80 21.32 14.46
CA LEU A 116 3.97 22.12 14.07
C LEU A 116 5.17 21.85 14.98
N ARG A 117 4.98 21.85 16.30
CA ARG A 117 6.05 21.55 17.26
C ARG A 117 6.63 20.17 17.05
N TRP A 118 5.76 19.17 16.82
CA TRP A 118 6.20 17.81 16.52
C TRP A 118 7.03 17.76 15.24
N CYS A 119 6.56 18.37 14.15
CA CYS A 119 7.27 18.42 12.87
C CYS A 119 8.63 19.13 13.00
N LEU A 120 8.70 20.25 13.71
CA LEU A 120 9.96 20.98 13.94
C LEU A 120 10.96 20.13 14.72
N ALA A 121 10.51 19.35 15.70
CA ALA A 121 11.38 18.44 16.45
C ALA A 121 11.98 17.33 15.57
N GLN A 122 11.31 16.97 14.46
CA GLN A 122 11.74 15.92 13.52
C GLN A 122 12.47 16.44 12.28
N GLU A 123 12.67 17.76 12.10
CA GLU A 123 13.34 18.33 10.91
C GLU A 123 14.77 17.81 10.68
N GLY A 124 15.44 17.36 11.75
CA GLY A 124 16.79 16.76 11.71
C GLY A 124 16.81 15.25 11.42
N MET A 125 15.67 14.63 11.17
CA MET A 125 15.58 13.21 10.87
C MET A 125 16.42 12.86 9.63
N ASP A 126 17.19 11.78 9.71
CA ASP A 126 17.98 11.30 8.58
C ASP A 126 17.09 10.66 7.50
N ALA A 127 17.65 10.52 6.29
CA ALA A 127 16.92 10.01 5.13
C ALA A 127 16.50 8.55 5.29
N GLN A 128 17.25 7.73 6.04
CA GLN A 128 16.93 6.33 6.27
C GLN A 128 15.74 6.21 7.22
N THR A 129 15.75 6.93 8.33
CA THR A 129 14.64 7.01 9.27
C THR A 129 13.38 7.55 8.60
N LEU A 130 13.48 8.61 7.79
CA LEU A 130 12.35 9.14 7.03
C LEU A 130 11.78 8.10 6.05
N SER A 131 12.64 7.32 5.39
CA SER A 131 12.21 6.27 4.45
C SER A 131 11.47 5.11 5.13
N ALA A 132 11.69 4.89 6.42
CA ALA A 132 10.96 3.92 7.23
C ALA A 132 9.69 4.53 7.86
N PHE A 133 9.75 5.79 8.28
CA PHE A 133 8.65 6.51 8.94
C PHE A 133 7.43 6.69 8.03
N LEU A 134 7.60 7.17 6.80
CA LEU A 134 6.46 7.44 5.90
C LEU A 134 5.62 6.18 5.62
N PRO A 135 6.21 5.03 5.25
CA PRO A 135 5.46 3.79 5.08
C PRO A 135 4.83 3.27 6.39
N ALA A 136 5.48 3.44 7.55
CA ALA A 136 4.93 3.03 8.84
C ALA A 136 3.63 3.79 9.15
N VAL A 137 3.63 5.12 8.93
CA VAL A 137 2.40 5.93 9.06
C VAL A 137 1.34 5.46 8.07
N GLN A 138 1.68 5.20 6.80
CA GLN A 138 0.74 4.69 5.80
C GLN A 138 0.14 3.36 6.23
N HIS A 139 0.96 2.41 6.70
CA HIS A 139 0.51 1.11 7.17
C HIS A 139 -0.51 1.25 8.31
N ARG A 140 -0.19 2.08 9.31
CA ARG A 140 -1.09 2.34 10.44
C ARG A 140 -2.41 2.97 10.01
N LEU A 141 -2.38 3.92 9.07
CA LEU A 141 -3.59 4.54 8.51
C LEU A 141 -4.46 3.54 7.75
N VAL A 142 -3.87 2.61 7.00
CA VAL A 142 -4.60 1.54 6.31
C VAL A 142 -5.27 0.60 7.31
N GLN A 143 -4.58 0.24 8.41
CA GLN A 143 -5.19 -0.54 9.50
C GLN A 143 -6.39 0.17 10.09
N LEU A 144 -6.28 1.48 10.39
CA LEU A 144 -7.38 2.28 10.94
C LEU A 144 -8.56 2.45 9.96
N LEU A 145 -8.33 2.33 8.66
CA LEU A 145 -9.41 2.30 7.67
C LEU A 145 -10.09 0.94 7.56
N ALA A 146 -9.32 -0.15 7.73
CA ALA A 146 -9.84 -1.51 7.70
C ALA A 146 -10.63 -1.86 8.98
N GLU A 147 -10.10 -1.43 10.12
CA GLU A 147 -10.68 -1.58 11.45
C GLU A 147 -10.79 -0.20 12.10
N PRO A 148 -11.90 0.52 11.88
CA PRO A 148 -12.05 1.89 12.34
C PRO A 148 -12.00 2.02 13.85
N ASP A 149 -11.08 2.85 14.33
CA ASP A 149 -11.04 3.30 15.71
C ASP A 149 -11.08 4.83 15.75
N GLU A 150 -12.29 5.37 15.87
CA GLU A 150 -12.51 6.81 15.89
C GLU A 150 -11.91 7.50 17.13
N THR A 151 -11.53 6.73 18.15
CA THR A 151 -10.83 7.28 19.32
C THR A 151 -9.38 7.61 19.01
N VAL A 152 -8.79 6.93 18.01
CA VAL A 152 -7.43 7.18 17.54
C VAL A 152 -7.43 8.25 16.45
N LEU A 153 -8.18 8.05 15.35
CA LEU A 153 -8.27 9.02 14.26
C LEU A 153 -9.57 8.83 13.45
N PRO A 154 -10.36 9.90 13.20
CA PRO A 154 -11.53 9.84 12.34
C PRO A 154 -11.20 9.37 10.92
N GLN A 155 -12.06 8.53 10.31
CA GLN A 155 -11.84 7.97 8.97
C GLN A 155 -11.58 9.04 7.88
N SER A 156 -12.27 10.19 7.98
CA SER A 156 -12.06 11.31 7.06
C SER A 156 -10.63 11.84 7.09
N LEU A 157 -10.04 11.89 8.29
CA LEU A 157 -8.65 12.28 8.48
C LEU A 157 -7.68 11.20 8.01
N CYS A 158 -7.98 9.90 8.21
CA CYS A 158 -7.17 8.80 7.71
C CYS A 158 -6.97 8.89 6.18
N ALA A 159 -8.05 9.09 5.42
CA ALA A 159 -7.99 9.22 3.98
C ALA A 159 -7.20 10.46 3.51
N GLN A 160 -7.33 11.58 4.24
CA GLN A 160 -6.56 12.79 3.98
C GLN A 160 -5.07 12.56 4.24
N GLN A 161 -4.74 11.95 5.38
CA GLN A 161 -3.35 11.67 5.76
C GLN A 161 -2.68 10.69 4.79
N LEU A 162 -3.38 9.67 4.29
CA LEU A 162 -2.84 8.76 3.28
C LEU A 162 -2.40 9.50 2.01
N ARG A 163 -3.22 10.41 1.48
CA ARG A 163 -2.86 11.23 0.31
C ARG A 163 -1.65 12.13 0.60
N LEU A 164 -1.57 12.66 1.82
CA LEU A 164 -0.45 13.50 2.24
C LEU A 164 0.83 12.67 2.34
N MET A 165 0.78 11.46 2.91
CA MET A 165 1.93 10.55 2.97
C MET A 165 2.40 10.14 1.57
N GLU A 166 1.50 9.86 0.64
CA GLU A 166 1.83 9.57 -0.76
C GLU A 166 2.56 10.75 -1.42
N THR A 167 2.09 11.97 -1.17
CA THR A 167 2.75 13.19 -1.66
C THR A 167 4.15 13.35 -1.07
N CYS A 168 4.31 13.10 0.23
CA CYS A 168 5.61 13.14 0.92
C CYS A 168 6.57 12.08 0.37
N GLU A 169 6.08 10.87 0.08
CA GLU A 169 6.89 9.82 -0.51
C GLU A 169 7.35 10.16 -1.94
N ASN A 170 6.49 10.79 -2.74
CA ASN A 170 6.87 11.29 -4.07
C ASN A 170 7.96 12.39 -3.98
N TYR A 171 7.87 13.29 -3.00
CA TYR A 171 8.89 14.30 -2.76
C TYR A 171 10.21 13.67 -2.29
N ARG A 172 10.15 12.67 -1.40
CA ARG A 172 11.33 11.93 -0.96
C ARG A 172 12.02 11.26 -2.14
N ARG A 173 11.26 10.60 -3.05
CA ARG A 173 11.80 10.00 -4.28
C ARG A 173 12.42 11.03 -5.23
N ALA A 174 11.90 12.24 -5.22
CA ALA A 174 12.46 13.38 -5.96
C ALA A 174 13.65 14.06 -5.26
N ASN A 175 14.19 13.45 -4.18
CA ASN A 175 15.27 13.99 -3.36
C ASN A 175 14.98 15.36 -2.70
N VAL A 176 13.73 15.64 -2.40
CA VAL A 176 13.37 16.79 -1.57
C VAL A 176 13.81 16.53 -0.14
N GLY A 177 14.51 17.49 0.44
CA GLY A 177 15.09 17.35 1.78
C GLY A 177 14.03 17.17 2.89
N THR A 178 14.39 16.40 3.92
CA THR A 178 13.55 16.05 5.08
C THR A 178 12.82 17.26 5.67
N LYS A 179 13.53 18.38 5.86
CA LYS A 179 12.98 19.62 6.39
C LYS A 179 11.76 20.13 5.60
N HIS A 180 11.78 20.06 4.27
CA HIS A 180 10.67 20.47 3.41
C HIS A 180 9.48 19.53 3.53
N ILE A 181 9.74 18.21 3.69
CA ILE A 181 8.71 17.21 3.90
C ILE A 181 7.99 17.45 5.22
N PHE A 182 8.72 17.70 6.32
CA PHE A 182 8.11 18.05 7.61
C PHE A 182 7.42 19.41 7.58
N GLY A 183 7.94 20.38 6.81
CA GLY A 183 7.24 21.63 6.53
C GLY A 183 5.89 21.42 5.87
N LEU A 184 5.80 20.53 4.86
CA LEU A 184 4.54 20.15 4.22
C LEU A 184 3.58 19.46 5.21
N LEU A 185 4.06 18.51 6.01
CA LEU A 185 3.28 17.82 7.02
C LEU A 185 2.69 18.80 8.06
N SER A 186 3.46 19.79 8.49
CA SER A 186 3.02 20.78 9.48
C SER A 186 1.90 21.69 8.99
N VAL A 187 1.88 22.00 7.69
CA VAL A 187 0.88 22.90 7.08
C VAL A 187 -0.36 22.14 6.66
N SER A 188 -0.18 20.94 6.07
CA SER A 188 -1.26 20.19 5.42
C SER A 188 -1.85 19.09 6.30
N GLY A 189 -1.19 18.74 7.41
CA GLY A 189 -1.62 17.64 8.29
C GLY A 189 -2.89 17.92 9.08
N VAL A 190 -3.25 19.18 9.32
CA VAL A 190 -4.48 19.58 10.00
C VAL A 190 -5.24 20.59 9.15
N GLN A 191 -6.50 20.33 8.86
CA GLN A 191 -7.34 21.28 8.15
C GLN A 191 -7.53 22.56 8.97
N ALA A 192 -7.40 23.73 8.31
CA ALA A 192 -7.83 24.97 8.91
C ALA A 192 -9.35 24.88 9.19
N LYS A 193 -9.76 24.95 10.44
CA LYS A 193 -11.17 25.24 10.75
C LYS A 193 -11.47 26.59 10.11
N VAL A 194 -12.18 26.57 8.98
CA VAL A 194 -12.79 27.79 8.45
C VAL A 194 -13.82 28.20 9.49
N GLN A 195 -13.47 29.20 10.32
CA GLN A 195 -14.45 29.88 11.14
C GLN A 195 -15.48 30.51 10.19
N LYS A 196 -16.72 30.01 10.27
CA LYS A 196 -17.89 30.69 9.72
C LYS A 196 -18.29 31.81 10.63
#